data_786fe51cfa7d39f871381c8046d30486
#
_entry.id   786fe51cfa7d39f871381c8046d30486
#
_cell.length_a   1.000
_cell.length_b   1.000
_cell.length_c   1.000
_cell.angle_alpha   90.00
_cell.angle_beta   90.00
_cell.angle_gamma   90.00
#
_symmetry.space_group_name_H-M   'P 1'
#
loop_
_entity.id
_entity.type
_entity.pdbx_description
1 polymer ?
#
loop_
_entity_poly.entity_id
_entity_poly.type
_entity_poly.pdbx_seq_one_letter_code
_entity_poly.pdbx_strand_id
1 'polypeptide(L)'
;IKTGLHVAVSGIPWWTTDIGGFHGGDPDSEEYRECMIRWFQFGAFCPVFRMHGFRDKKDRPVSPPVTMDGFCYSGGANELWSYGEEAYSIMEHYVMIRERLRPYISRQFRIASEKGIPVMKPLFFDFQEEICYEIFDQYLFGPDIMVCPVYENGMRERWVYLPAGESWIDAATGKEYGGGDWITVEAPLDKIPLFLRRGTNLKPEIFN
;
A
#
# COMPACT_ATOMS: atom_id res chain seq x y z
N ILE A 1 5.12 6.39 2.28
CA ILE A 1 4.16 6.87 1.27
C ILE A 1 4.76 8.06 0.54
N LYS A 2 4.99 9.18 1.21
CA LYS A 2 5.49 10.45 0.64
C LYS A 2 6.73 10.27 -0.27
N THR A 3 7.73 9.53 0.19
CA THR A 3 8.94 9.24 -0.60
C THR A 3 8.62 8.53 -1.92
N GLY A 4 7.73 7.52 -1.88
CA GLY A 4 7.31 6.80 -3.08
C GLY A 4 6.60 7.69 -4.10
N LEU A 5 5.77 8.64 -3.63
CA LEU A 5 5.13 9.62 -4.49
C LEU A 5 6.15 10.56 -5.14
N HIS A 6 7.16 11.02 -4.39
CA HIS A 6 8.25 11.84 -4.94
C HIS A 6 9.07 11.08 -6.00
N VAL A 7 9.39 9.82 -5.75
CA VAL A 7 10.09 8.96 -6.71
C VAL A 7 9.27 8.82 -8.00
N ALA A 8 7.97 8.58 -7.86
CA ALA A 8 7.07 8.43 -9.00
C ALA A 8 7.01 9.69 -9.89
N VAL A 9 6.84 10.88 -9.30
CA VAL A 9 6.81 12.14 -10.08
C VAL A 9 8.18 12.57 -10.59
N SER A 10 9.26 11.99 -10.07
CA SER A 10 10.61 12.18 -10.60
C SER A 10 10.92 11.32 -11.84
N GLY A 11 9.90 10.61 -12.37
CA GLY A 11 10.04 9.80 -13.58
C GLY A 11 10.52 8.37 -13.35
N ILE A 12 10.43 7.86 -12.11
CA ILE A 12 10.75 6.47 -11.76
C ILE A 12 9.46 5.75 -11.37
N PRO A 13 8.70 5.20 -12.34
CA PRO A 13 7.42 4.56 -12.08
C PRO A 13 7.53 3.16 -11.42
N TRP A 14 8.71 2.55 -11.49
CA TRP A 14 9.04 1.21 -10.98
C TRP A 14 9.54 1.32 -9.53
N TRP A 15 8.64 1.57 -8.61
CA TRP A 15 9.00 1.77 -7.22
C TRP A 15 8.40 0.67 -6.33
N THR A 16 9.11 0.37 -5.26
CA THR A 16 8.66 -0.53 -4.19
C THR A 16 9.26 -0.10 -2.86
N THR A 17 8.79 -0.73 -1.80
CA THR A 17 9.33 -0.63 -0.44
C THR A 17 9.65 -2.03 0.06
N ASP A 18 10.58 -2.15 1.00
CA ASP A 18 10.85 -3.40 1.70
C ASP A 18 9.78 -3.56 2.79
N ILE A 19 8.70 -4.29 2.46
CA ILE A 19 7.56 -4.50 3.37
C ILE A 19 8.05 -5.12 4.68
N GLY A 20 7.73 -4.43 5.79
CA GLY A 20 8.20 -4.79 7.12
C GLY A 20 9.56 -4.20 7.50
N GLY A 21 10.21 -3.45 6.60
CA GLY A 21 11.53 -2.85 6.81
C GLY A 21 12.68 -3.80 6.45
N PHE A 22 13.82 -3.20 6.08
CA PHE A 22 14.99 -3.96 5.60
C PHE A 22 15.68 -4.74 6.72
N HIS A 23 15.71 -4.20 7.93
CA HIS A 23 16.33 -4.82 9.11
C HIS A 23 15.43 -4.79 10.33
N GLY A 24 15.60 -5.79 11.20
CA GLY A 24 14.93 -5.87 12.49
C GLY A 24 13.46 -6.28 12.38
N GLY A 25 12.71 -5.92 13.41
CA GLY A 25 11.31 -6.30 13.58
C GLY A 25 11.17 -7.62 14.34
N ASP A 26 10.29 -7.62 15.30
CA ASP A 26 9.96 -8.79 16.11
C ASP A 26 8.59 -9.36 15.70
N PRO A 27 8.53 -10.51 15.00
CA PRO A 27 7.26 -11.13 14.60
C PRO A 27 6.34 -11.51 15.77
N ASP A 28 6.84 -11.57 16.99
CA ASP A 28 6.02 -11.85 18.18
C ASP A 28 5.42 -10.60 18.80
N SER A 29 5.92 -9.41 18.44
CA SER A 29 5.36 -8.14 18.89
C SER A 29 4.04 -7.84 18.16
N GLU A 30 2.97 -7.56 18.92
CA GLU A 30 1.67 -7.15 18.35
C GLU A 30 1.79 -5.86 17.53
N GLU A 31 2.55 -4.89 18.04
CA GLU A 31 2.79 -3.63 17.35
C GLU A 31 3.49 -3.85 16.01
N TYR A 32 4.50 -4.72 15.97
CA TYR A 32 5.19 -5.03 14.72
C TYR A 32 4.31 -5.82 13.74
N ARG A 33 3.46 -6.74 14.24
CA ARG A 33 2.49 -7.44 13.38
C ARG A 33 1.50 -6.48 12.74
N GLU A 34 0.97 -5.52 13.51
CA GLU A 34 0.12 -4.47 12.94
C GLU A 34 0.87 -3.65 11.89
N CYS A 35 2.10 -3.23 12.19
CA CYS A 35 2.96 -2.52 11.23
C CYS A 35 3.15 -3.33 9.95
N MET A 36 3.44 -4.64 10.07
CA MET A 36 3.59 -5.55 8.94
C MET A 36 2.31 -5.63 8.10
N ILE A 37 1.15 -5.82 8.73
CA ILE A 37 -0.15 -5.87 8.05
C ILE A 37 -0.41 -4.56 7.30
N ARG A 38 -0.26 -3.41 7.96
CA ARG A 38 -0.49 -2.09 7.34
C ARG A 38 0.48 -1.81 6.19
N TRP A 39 1.73 -2.20 6.36
CA TRP A 39 2.72 -2.05 5.30
C TRP A 39 2.46 -2.99 4.12
N PHE A 40 1.97 -4.19 4.40
CA PHE A 40 1.58 -5.15 3.37
C PHE A 40 0.37 -4.67 2.56
N GLN A 41 -0.65 -4.12 3.24
CA GLN A 41 -1.80 -3.47 2.62
C GLN A 41 -1.35 -2.33 1.68
N PHE A 42 -0.49 -1.44 2.15
CA PHE A 42 0.09 -0.39 1.33
C PHE A 42 0.90 -0.95 0.16
N GLY A 43 1.75 -1.94 0.41
CA GLY A 43 2.58 -2.59 -0.60
C GLY A 43 1.77 -3.23 -1.73
N ALA A 44 0.59 -3.78 -1.43
CA ALA A 44 -0.31 -4.35 -2.44
C ALA A 44 -0.75 -3.31 -3.48
N PHE A 45 -0.71 -2.03 -3.15
CA PHE A 45 -1.02 -0.90 -4.04
C PHE A 45 0.21 -0.05 -4.38
N CYS A 46 1.41 -0.60 -4.22
CA CYS A 46 2.63 -0.06 -4.81
C CYS A 46 2.85 -0.61 -6.23
N PRO A 47 3.60 0.08 -7.09
CA PRO A 47 3.92 -0.42 -8.43
C PRO A 47 4.50 -1.84 -8.39
N VAL A 48 5.56 -2.08 -7.65
CA VAL A 48 6.13 -3.41 -7.41
C VAL A 48 5.74 -3.86 -6.00
N PHE A 49 5.14 -5.05 -5.90
CA PHE A 49 4.74 -5.66 -4.65
C PHE A 49 5.78 -6.68 -4.22
N ARG A 50 6.50 -6.39 -3.15
CA ARG A 50 7.63 -7.20 -2.72
C ARG A 50 7.80 -7.18 -1.21
N MET A 51 7.85 -8.35 -0.62
CA MET A 51 8.29 -8.54 0.75
C MET A 51 9.81 -8.79 0.75
N HIS A 52 10.55 -8.05 1.54
CA HIS A 52 12.01 -8.16 1.63
C HIS A 52 12.50 -7.61 2.96
N GLY A 53 13.49 -8.24 3.53
CA GLY A 53 14.12 -7.77 4.75
C GLY A 53 14.72 -8.91 5.56
N PHE A 54 15.60 -8.53 6.47
CA PHE A 54 16.26 -9.42 7.42
C PHE A 54 15.56 -9.34 8.76
N ARG A 55 15.11 -10.49 9.30
CA ARG A 55 14.56 -10.62 10.65
C ARG A 55 15.59 -11.26 11.54
N ASP A 56 15.69 -10.80 12.77
CA ASP A 56 16.61 -11.40 13.75
C ASP A 56 16.17 -12.82 14.10
N LYS A 57 17.14 -13.72 14.23
CA LYS A 57 16.86 -15.06 14.75
C LYS A 57 16.69 -14.99 16.26
N LYS A 58 15.65 -15.64 16.77
CA LYS A 58 15.34 -15.67 18.22
C LYS A 58 16.46 -16.27 19.08
N ASP A 59 17.23 -17.18 18.52
CA ASP A 59 18.34 -17.89 19.18
C ASP A 59 19.70 -17.19 19.05
N ARG A 60 19.75 -16.07 18.36
CA ARG A 60 20.96 -15.28 18.17
C ARG A 60 20.67 -13.79 18.36
N PRO A 61 21.06 -13.20 19.50
CA PRO A 61 21.00 -11.77 19.64
C PRO A 61 21.97 -11.12 18.66
N VAL A 62 21.45 -10.34 17.73
CA VAL A 62 22.17 -9.45 16.83
C VAL A 62 23.30 -10.14 16.06
N SER A 63 22.96 -10.84 15.00
CA SER A 63 23.96 -11.12 13.96
C SER A 63 24.08 -9.91 13.06
N PRO A 64 25.26 -9.34 12.84
CA PRO A 64 25.41 -8.34 11.80
C PRO A 64 24.94 -8.99 10.48
N PRO A 65 24.13 -8.34 9.67
CA PRO A 65 23.61 -8.91 8.44
C PRO A 65 24.69 -9.17 7.40
N VAL A 66 25.84 -8.53 7.58
CA VAL A 66 27.00 -8.67 6.68
C VAL A 66 28.22 -9.01 7.54
N THR A 67 28.89 -10.10 7.20
CA THR A 67 30.19 -10.43 7.78
C THR A 67 31.32 -9.67 7.11
N MET A 68 32.49 -9.65 7.72
CA MET A 68 33.69 -8.99 7.16
C MET A 68 34.13 -9.56 5.80
N ASP A 69 33.66 -10.77 5.44
CA ASP A 69 33.87 -11.41 4.15
C ASP A 69 32.76 -11.13 3.12
N GLY A 70 31.82 -10.25 3.47
CA GLY A 70 30.75 -9.78 2.56
C GLY A 70 29.58 -10.74 2.42
N PHE A 71 29.52 -11.85 3.17
CA PHE A 71 28.35 -12.74 3.16
C PHE A 71 27.22 -12.22 4.03
N CYS A 72 26.01 -12.23 3.47
CA CYS A 72 24.79 -11.99 4.21
C CYS A 72 24.19 -13.32 4.66
N TYR A 73 24.07 -13.53 5.96
CA TYR A 73 23.41 -14.73 6.47
C TYR A 73 21.88 -14.64 6.34
N SER A 74 21.24 -15.78 6.17
CA SER A 74 19.77 -15.86 6.26
C SER A 74 19.32 -15.44 7.64
N GLY A 75 18.35 -14.50 7.69
CA GLY A 75 17.70 -14.06 8.90
C GLY A 75 16.74 -15.09 9.50
N GLY A 76 15.94 -14.64 10.46
CA GLY A 76 14.77 -15.35 10.95
C GLY A 76 13.69 -15.47 9.86
N ALA A 77 12.65 -16.23 10.18
CA ALA A 77 11.49 -16.42 9.31
C ALA A 77 10.82 -15.08 8.95
N ASN A 78 10.49 -14.90 7.67
CA ASN A 78 9.89 -13.68 7.12
C ASN A 78 8.82 -14.00 6.08
N GLU A 79 8.28 -15.18 6.08
CA GLU A 79 7.17 -15.59 5.24
C GLU A 79 5.85 -15.10 5.83
N LEU A 80 4.79 -15.00 5.03
CA LEU A 80 3.48 -14.50 5.45
C LEU A 80 2.97 -15.19 6.73
N TRP A 81 3.14 -16.51 6.82
CA TRP A 81 2.71 -17.31 7.98
C TRP A 81 3.57 -17.14 9.24
N SER A 82 4.68 -16.43 9.15
CA SER A 82 5.57 -16.20 10.30
C SER A 82 5.04 -15.16 11.30
N TYR A 83 3.97 -14.44 10.92
CA TYR A 83 3.38 -13.35 11.70
C TYR A 83 2.08 -13.75 12.42
N GLY A 84 1.74 -15.04 12.44
CA GLY A 84 0.53 -15.59 13.05
C GLY A 84 -0.67 -15.62 12.11
N GLU A 85 -1.69 -16.38 12.51
CA GLU A 85 -2.85 -16.72 11.66
C GLU A 85 -3.65 -15.49 11.22
N GLU A 86 -3.89 -14.53 12.11
CA GLU A 86 -4.62 -13.30 11.77
C GLU A 86 -3.88 -12.50 10.69
N ALA A 87 -2.59 -12.26 10.91
CA ALA A 87 -1.76 -11.53 9.95
C ALA A 87 -1.66 -12.28 8.62
N TYR A 88 -1.49 -13.60 8.67
CA TYR A 88 -1.46 -14.45 7.48
C TYR A 88 -2.75 -14.30 6.66
N SER A 89 -3.92 -14.48 7.31
CA SER A 89 -5.22 -14.39 6.64
C SER A 89 -5.42 -13.02 5.96
N ILE A 90 -5.06 -11.94 6.66
CA ILE A 90 -5.18 -10.59 6.10
C ILE A 90 -4.22 -10.40 4.93
N MET A 91 -2.95 -10.78 5.07
CA MET A 91 -1.95 -10.60 4.02
C MET A 91 -2.26 -11.46 2.78
N GLU A 92 -2.72 -12.71 2.96
CA GLU A 92 -3.17 -13.59 1.87
C GLU A 92 -4.30 -12.94 1.07
N HIS A 93 -5.28 -12.34 1.75
CA HIS A 93 -6.36 -11.61 1.10
C HIS A 93 -5.83 -10.52 0.16
N TYR A 94 -4.82 -9.73 0.57
CA TYR A 94 -4.21 -8.71 -0.28
C TYR A 94 -3.37 -9.28 -1.44
N VAL A 95 -2.78 -10.46 -1.28
CA VAL A 95 -2.17 -11.19 -2.42
C VAL A 95 -3.25 -11.52 -3.45
N MET A 96 -4.42 -11.98 -3.01
CA MET A 96 -5.52 -12.33 -3.93
C MET A 96 -6.12 -11.09 -4.60
N ILE A 97 -6.27 -9.97 -3.89
CA ILE A 97 -6.67 -8.68 -4.50
C ILE A 97 -5.65 -8.29 -5.58
N ARG A 98 -4.37 -8.33 -5.27
CA ARG A 98 -3.29 -7.98 -6.21
C ARG A 98 -3.34 -8.85 -7.46
N GLU A 99 -3.63 -10.14 -7.31
CA GLU A 99 -3.78 -11.08 -8.42
C GLU A 99 -4.98 -10.73 -9.31
N ARG A 100 -6.13 -10.44 -8.71
CA ARG A 100 -7.33 -10.01 -9.44
C ARG A 100 -7.09 -8.69 -10.19
N LEU A 101 -6.25 -7.81 -9.65
CA LEU A 101 -5.86 -6.53 -10.28
C LEU A 101 -4.75 -6.69 -11.34
N ARG A 102 -4.18 -7.86 -11.57
CA ARG A 102 -3.08 -8.08 -12.52
C ARG A 102 -3.33 -7.48 -13.91
N PRO A 103 -4.49 -7.68 -14.56
CA PRO A 103 -4.74 -7.09 -15.87
C PRO A 103 -4.77 -5.55 -15.85
N TYR A 104 -5.34 -4.97 -14.79
CA TYR A 104 -5.37 -3.54 -14.57
C TYR A 104 -3.95 -2.99 -14.41
N ILE A 105 -3.17 -3.59 -13.51
CA ILE A 105 -1.79 -3.19 -13.23
C ILE A 105 -0.92 -3.30 -14.47
N SER A 106 -1.01 -4.40 -15.21
CA SER A 106 -0.25 -4.59 -16.46
C SER A 106 -0.55 -3.49 -17.48
N ARG A 107 -1.81 -3.05 -17.57
CA ARG A 107 -2.19 -1.93 -18.41
C ARG A 107 -1.55 -0.62 -17.93
N GLN A 108 -1.54 -0.35 -16.63
CA GLN A 108 -0.92 0.86 -16.09
C GLN A 108 0.60 0.88 -16.32
N PHE A 109 1.25 -0.26 -16.20
CA PHE A 109 2.68 -0.36 -16.54
C PHE A 109 2.99 -0.10 -18.01
N ARG A 110 2.11 -0.56 -18.90
CA ARG A 110 2.24 -0.21 -20.34
C ARG A 110 2.11 1.28 -20.57
N ILE A 111 1.12 1.92 -19.93
CA ILE A 111 0.92 3.37 -19.99
C ILE A 111 2.15 4.11 -19.43
N ALA A 112 2.72 3.63 -18.32
CA ALA A 112 3.93 4.21 -17.75
C ALA A 112 5.11 4.12 -18.73
N SER A 113 5.29 3.00 -19.41
CA SER A 113 6.35 2.81 -20.41
C SER A 113 6.16 3.66 -21.67
N GLU A 114 4.92 3.79 -22.15
CA GLU A 114 4.62 4.48 -23.42
C GLU A 114 4.46 6.00 -23.23
N LYS A 115 3.95 6.45 -22.08
CA LYS A 115 3.54 7.84 -21.85
C LYS A 115 4.22 8.53 -20.67
N GLY A 116 5.02 7.80 -19.90
CA GLY A 116 5.67 8.35 -18.70
C GLY A 116 4.69 8.61 -17.54
N ILE A 117 3.43 8.15 -17.60
CA ILE A 117 2.45 8.34 -16.55
C ILE A 117 2.69 7.29 -15.44
N PRO A 118 3.04 7.67 -14.21
CA PRO A 118 3.36 6.71 -13.16
C PRO A 118 2.12 5.92 -12.72
N VAL A 119 2.32 4.66 -12.33
CA VAL A 119 1.26 3.78 -11.82
C VAL A 119 0.74 4.28 -10.48
N MET A 120 1.64 4.75 -9.61
CA MET A 120 1.34 5.37 -8.32
C MET A 120 1.62 6.85 -8.44
N LYS A 121 0.64 7.72 -8.16
CA LYS A 121 0.76 9.16 -8.37
C LYS A 121 0.03 9.96 -7.30
N PRO A 122 0.57 11.11 -6.88
CA PRO A 122 -0.12 11.97 -5.92
C PRO A 122 -1.42 12.54 -6.50
N LEU A 123 -2.32 12.98 -5.64
CA LEU A 123 -3.62 13.50 -6.04
C LEU A 123 -3.52 14.68 -7.01
N PHE A 124 -2.56 15.58 -6.80
CA PHE A 124 -2.37 16.76 -7.65
C PHE A 124 -2.03 16.43 -9.11
N PHE A 125 -1.67 15.18 -9.41
CA PHE A 125 -1.39 14.75 -10.76
C PHE A 125 -2.65 14.79 -11.67
N ASP A 126 -3.81 14.44 -11.08
CA ASP A 126 -5.11 14.44 -11.77
C ASP A 126 -6.01 15.60 -11.32
N PHE A 127 -5.82 16.13 -10.09
CA PHE A 127 -6.69 17.13 -9.47
C PHE A 127 -5.91 18.39 -9.12
N GLN A 128 -6.35 19.54 -9.67
CA GLN A 128 -5.66 20.83 -9.55
C GLN A 128 -6.12 21.67 -8.35
N GLU A 129 -6.85 21.07 -7.41
CA GLU A 129 -7.24 21.70 -6.17
C GLU A 129 -6.01 21.95 -5.29
N GLU A 130 -5.92 23.11 -4.66
CA GLU A 130 -4.80 23.50 -3.81
C GLU A 130 -4.53 22.47 -2.70
N ILE A 131 -5.59 21.95 -2.09
CA ILE A 131 -5.50 20.92 -1.05
C ILE A 131 -4.81 19.64 -1.53
N CYS A 132 -4.95 19.27 -2.80
CA CYS A 132 -4.34 18.07 -3.36
C CYS A 132 -2.79 18.12 -3.40
N TYR A 133 -2.20 19.32 -3.33
CA TYR A 133 -0.75 19.50 -3.25
C TYR A 133 -0.21 19.30 -1.83
N GLU A 134 -1.06 19.43 -0.82
CA GLU A 134 -0.69 19.24 0.59
C GLU A 134 -0.87 17.80 1.06
N ILE A 135 -1.70 17.01 0.37
CA ILE A 135 -1.98 15.61 0.73
C ILE A 135 -0.89 14.70 0.21
N PHE A 136 -0.15 14.06 1.10
CA PHE A 136 0.95 13.14 0.81
C PHE A 136 0.71 11.69 1.31
N ASP A 137 -0.42 11.43 1.93
CA ASP A 137 -0.77 10.15 2.55
C ASP A 137 -1.96 9.46 1.87
N GLN A 138 -2.44 10.04 0.78
CA GLN A 138 -3.39 9.48 -0.17
C GLN A 138 -2.82 9.59 -1.57
N TYR A 139 -3.15 8.65 -2.43
CA TYR A 139 -2.65 8.65 -3.80
C TYR A 139 -3.56 7.89 -4.75
N LEU A 140 -3.35 8.10 -6.04
CA LEU A 140 -4.00 7.32 -7.09
C LEU A 140 -3.10 6.15 -7.51
N PHE A 141 -3.68 4.96 -7.58
CA PHE A 141 -3.09 3.77 -8.17
C PHE A 141 -3.76 3.51 -9.53
N GLY A 142 -3.09 3.92 -10.60
CA GLY A 142 -3.70 4.15 -11.89
C GLY A 142 -4.70 5.30 -11.86
N PRO A 143 -5.62 5.39 -12.84
CA PRO A 143 -6.62 6.46 -12.88
C PRO A 143 -7.85 6.19 -12.00
N ASP A 144 -8.08 4.95 -11.59
CA ASP A 144 -9.37 4.51 -11.09
C ASP A 144 -9.44 4.25 -9.59
N ILE A 145 -8.30 4.03 -8.93
CA ILE A 145 -8.24 3.63 -7.51
C ILE A 145 -7.54 4.71 -6.70
N MET A 146 -8.22 5.29 -5.73
CA MET A 146 -7.60 6.11 -4.70
C MET A 146 -7.31 5.24 -3.47
N VAL A 147 -6.08 5.28 -3.01
CA VAL A 147 -5.55 4.49 -1.88
C VAL A 147 -5.26 5.42 -0.72
N CYS A 148 -5.76 5.07 0.45
CA CYS A 148 -5.62 5.86 1.68
C CYS A 148 -4.98 4.99 2.79
N PRO A 149 -3.66 4.76 2.77
CA PRO A 149 -3.01 3.88 3.72
C PRO A 149 -3.19 4.32 5.17
N VAL A 150 -3.30 3.35 6.07
CA VAL A 150 -3.20 3.57 7.51
C VAL A 150 -1.73 3.42 7.89
N TYR A 151 -1.15 4.44 8.52
CA TYR A 151 0.30 4.52 8.78
C TYR A 151 0.65 4.79 10.25
N GLU A 152 -0.35 4.88 11.12
CA GLU A 152 -0.15 4.98 12.56
C GLU A 152 -0.66 3.71 13.25
N ASN A 153 0.13 3.19 14.19
CA ASN A 153 -0.23 2.00 14.96
C ASN A 153 -1.49 2.25 15.81
N GLY A 154 -2.38 1.28 15.86
CA GLY A 154 -3.64 1.38 16.60
C GLY A 154 -4.74 2.20 15.93
N MET A 155 -4.47 2.87 14.80
CA MET A 155 -5.49 3.62 14.08
C MET A 155 -6.54 2.67 13.48
N ARG A 156 -7.82 2.98 13.73
CA ARG A 156 -8.98 2.22 13.22
C ARG A 156 -9.97 3.06 12.42
N GLU A 157 -9.66 4.33 12.25
CA GLU A 157 -10.38 5.29 11.41
C GLU A 157 -9.37 6.09 10.59
N ARG A 158 -9.82 6.61 9.45
CA ARG A 158 -8.98 7.39 8.54
C ARG A 158 -9.72 8.61 8.04
N TRP A 159 -9.11 9.77 8.17
CA TRP A 159 -9.56 10.98 7.49
C TRP A 159 -9.09 10.93 6.04
N VAL A 160 -10.02 11.12 5.11
CA VAL A 160 -9.80 11.00 3.68
C VAL A 160 -10.40 12.21 2.98
N TYR A 161 -9.62 12.87 2.13
CA TYR A 161 -10.11 13.86 1.20
C TYR A 161 -10.55 13.20 -0.09
N LEU A 162 -11.77 13.47 -0.52
CA LEU A 162 -12.29 13.03 -1.80
C LEU A 162 -12.19 14.19 -2.79
N PRO A 163 -11.31 14.16 -3.80
CA PRO A 163 -11.14 15.25 -4.75
C PRO A 163 -12.43 15.64 -5.47
N ALA A 164 -12.65 16.96 -5.67
CA ALA A 164 -13.81 17.49 -6.34
C ALA A 164 -13.88 17.15 -7.83
N GLY A 165 -15.05 17.30 -8.42
CA GLY A 165 -15.31 17.05 -9.83
C GLY A 165 -15.56 15.59 -10.17
N GLU A 166 -15.43 14.69 -9.21
CA GLU A 166 -15.67 13.24 -9.34
C GLU A 166 -16.63 12.73 -8.26
N SER A 167 -17.20 11.56 -8.50
CA SER A 167 -17.84 10.76 -7.44
C SER A 167 -17.01 9.52 -7.15
N TRP A 168 -17.00 9.11 -5.91
CA TRP A 168 -16.16 8.06 -5.37
C TRP A 168 -16.99 6.95 -4.75
N ILE A 169 -16.62 5.72 -5.01
CA ILE A 169 -17.28 4.53 -4.46
C ILE A 169 -16.31 3.89 -3.48
N ASP A 170 -16.70 3.80 -2.22
CA ASP A 170 -15.95 3.03 -1.21
C ASP A 170 -15.91 1.55 -1.64
N ALA A 171 -14.72 1.03 -1.86
CA ALA A 171 -14.53 -0.32 -2.37
C ALA A 171 -15.00 -1.42 -1.39
N ALA A 172 -14.99 -1.15 -0.08
CA ALA A 172 -15.40 -2.10 0.94
C ALA A 172 -16.92 -2.17 1.10
N THR A 173 -17.60 -1.02 1.01
CA THR A 173 -19.03 -0.91 1.32
C THR A 173 -19.91 -0.73 0.09
N GLY A 174 -19.34 -0.30 -1.03
CA GLY A 174 -20.07 0.10 -2.22
C GLY A 174 -20.80 1.45 -2.07
N LYS A 175 -20.61 2.15 -0.95
CA LYS A 175 -21.25 3.45 -0.71
C LYS A 175 -20.63 4.51 -1.62
N GLU A 176 -21.49 5.32 -2.23
CA GLU A 176 -21.09 6.42 -3.09
C GLU A 176 -21.00 7.74 -2.32
N TYR A 177 -19.96 8.52 -2.62
CA TYR A 177 -19.70 9.86 -2.06
C TYR A 177 -19.44 10.85 -3.19
N GLY A 178 -19.92 12.08 -3.02
CA GLY A 178 -19.46 13.20 -3.83
C GLY A 178 -18.05 13.63 -3.45
N GLY A 179 -17.30 14.17 -4.41
CA GLY A 179 -15.99 14.77 -4.13
C GLY A 179 -16.10 16.23 -3.64
N GLY A 180 -14.95 16.76 -3.22
CA GLY A 180 -14.78 18.13 -2.70
C GLY A 180 -14.84 18.24 -1.19
N ASP A 181 -14.80 17.13 -0.44
CA ASP A 181 -14.95 17.16 1.02
C ASP A 181 -14.07 16.11 1.73
N TRP A 182 -13.88 16.31 3.02
CA TRP A 182 -13.25 15.36 3.92
C TRP A 182 -14.29 14.44 4.54
N ILE A 183 -13.98 13.17 4.59
CA ILE A 183 -14.80 12.17 5.26
C ILE A 183 -13.96 11.35 6.24
N THR A 184 -14.61 10.83 7.29
CA THR A 184 -14.03 9.80 8.15
C THR A 184 -14.54 8.44 7.72
N VAL A 185 -13.64 7.49 7.58
CA VAL A 185 -13.95 6.11 7.20
C VAL A 185 -13.33 5.13 8.19
N GLU A 186 -14.03 4.04 8.43
CA GLU A 186 -13.50 2.95 9.24
C GLU A 186 -12.33 2.26 8.55
N ALA A 187 -11.32 1.96 9.33
CA ALA A 187 -10.10 1.28 8.89
C ALA A 187 -9.70 0.18 9.88
N PRO A 188 -10.55 -0.85 10.09
CA PRO A 188 -10.17 -1.99 10.92
C PRO A 188 -8.89 -2.64 10.38
N LEU A 189 -8.26 -3.50 11.18
CA LEU A 189 -6.92 -4.01 10.87
C LEU A 189 -6.84 -4.74 9.52
N ASP A 190 -7.92 -5.41 9.15
CA ASP A 190 -8.03 -6.15 7.88
C ASP A 190 -8.29 -5.26 6.65
N LYS A 191 -8.50 -3.94 6.82
CA LYS A 191 -8.89 -3.05 5.72
C LYS A 191 -7.96 -1.85 5.56
N ILE A 192 -7.59 -1.57 4.32
CA ILE A 192 -7.07 -0.29 3.87
C ILE A 192 -8.21 0.45 3.13
N PRO A 193 -8.55 1.69 3.49
CA PRO A 193 -9.57 2.43 2.75
C PRO A 193 -9.17 2.65 1.29
N LEU A 194 -10.06 2.24 0.40
CA LEU A 194 -9.92 2.35 -1.05
C LEU A 194 -11.19 2.98 -1.64
N PHE A 195 -11.00 3.89 -2.57
CA PHE A 195 -12.11 4.50 -3.28
C PHE A 195 -11.94 4.32 -4.78
N LEU A 196 -13.00 3.89 -5.43
CA LEU A 196 -13.06 3.75 -6.88
C LEU A 196 -13.68 5.00 -7.49
N ARG A 197 -13.05 5.53 -8.54
CA ARG A 197 -13.63 6.61 -9.32
C ARG A 197 -14.89 6.11 -10.02
N ARG A 198 -15.98 6.87 -9.92
CA ARG A 198 -17.23 6.50 -10.60
C ARG A 198 -17.01 6.39 -12.11
N GLY A 199 -17.63 5.39 -12.73
CA GLY A 199 -17.47 5.12 -14.16
C GLY A 199 -16.30 4.21 -14.51
N THR A 200 -15.48 3.80 -13.53
CA THR A 200 -14.47 2.75 -13.74
C THR A 200 -15.12 1.41 -14.10
N ASN A 201 -14.36 0.56 -14.80
CA ASN A 201 -14.75 -0.83 -15.03
C ASN A 201 -14.37 -1.77 -13.87
N LEU A 202 -13.66 -1.26 -12.87
CA LEU A 202 -13.37 -2.01 -11.65
C LEU A 202 -14.62 -2.10 -10.78
N LYS A 203 -14.84 -3.27 -10.21
CA LYS A 203 -15.99 -3.51 -9.35
C LYS A 203 -15.54 -3.73 -7.91
N PRO A 204 -16.33 -3.32 -6.90
CA PRO A 204 -16.01 -3.52 -5.49
C PRO A 204 -15.68 -4.97 -5.13
N GLU A 205 -16.30 -5.95 -5.81
CA GLU A 205 -16.08 -7.38 -5.57
C GLU A 205 -14.64 -7.85 -5.81
N ILE A 206 -13.82 -7.05 -6.51
CA ILE A 206 -12.39 -7.33 -6.67
C ILE A 206 -11.66 -7.21 -5.33
N PHE A 207 -12.16 -6.36 -4.44
CA PHE A 207 -11.52 -6.00 -3.17
C PHE A 207 -12.07 -6.75 -1.95
N ASN A 208 -13.06 -7.63 -2.17
CA ASN A 208 -13.73 -8.43 -1.13
C ASN A 208 -13.35 -9.91 -1.21
#